data_04f6cd28126051327a691de025c2a237
#
_entry.id   04f6cd28126051327a691de025c2a237
#
_cell.length_a   1.000
_cell.length_b   1.000
_cell.length_c   1.000
_cell.angle_alpha   90.00
_cell.angle_beta   90.00
_cell.angle_gamma   90.00
#
_symmetry.space_group_name_H-M   'P 1'
#
loop_
_entity.id
_entity.type
_entity.pdbx_description
1 polymer ?
#
loop_
_entity_poly.entity_id
_entity_poly.type
_entity_poly.pdbx_seq_one_letter_code
_entity_poly.pdbx_strand_id
1 'polypeptide(L)'
;MSDINEQHRTSIFPYSAKKRRVLISGDSFAEGQTDTRHRFDYQINKLSNKYHATSIGCGGYGPSQQILFAKRFITYLRKDDVFILLTCGNDFGDISRKTIFGRSKPHLTNSGNRIEIKPPDDSFLYYFRDKSFLLGYSLQFLDAYNMKWNFSDQEVRDSHNIYCSFVESYFNNLKSKNIIPVIFLHSLKNTRFCNELELKLHSKNINFVNLSDLLSNKVYLSEDNFHWNERGNLKIAKQIVNYIDNKLEN
;
A
#
# COMPACT_ATOMS: atom_id res chain seq x y z
N MET A 1 -6.41 18.29 -5.98
CA MET A 1 -5.46 17.32 -6.57
C MET A 1 -4.45 18.14 -7.34
N SER A 2 -3.25 18.32 -6.80
CA SER A 2 -2.18 18.99 -7.53
C SER A 2 -1.78 18.07 -8.69
N ASP A 3 -1.77 18.66 -9.88
CA ASP A 3 -1.21 18.02 -11.07
C ASP A 3 0.22 17.58 -10.77
N ILE A 4 0.40 16.28 -10.67
CA ILE A 4 1.74 15.69 -10.71
C ILE A 4 2.23 16.00 -12.11
N ASN A 5 3.11 16.99 -12.21
CA ASN A 5 3.68 17.47 -13.45
C ASN A 5 4.13 16.29 -14.31
N GLU A 6 3.85 16.35 -15.63
CA GLU A 6 4.30 15.34 -16.60
C GLU A 6 5.83 15.08 -16.54
N GLN A 7 6.60 16.07 -16.08
CA GLN A 7 8.04 15.91 -15.82
C GLN A 7 8.37 14.86 -14.75
N HIS A 8 7.50 14.60 -13.76
CA HIS A 8 7.67 13.49 -12.84
C HIS A 8 7.32 12.13 -13.45
N ARG A 9 6.48 12.08 -14.49
CA ARG A 9 6.10 10.84 -15.16
C ARG A 9 7.28 10.18 -15.89
N THR A 10 8.16 10.96 -16.49
CA THR A 10 9.35 10.44 -17.20
C THR A 10 10.47 10.01 -16.27
N SER A 11 10.47 10.47 -15.01
CA SER A 11 11.47 10.09 -14.00
C SER A 11 11.13 8.80 -13.24
N ILE A 12 9.86 8.35 -13.27
CA ILE A 12 9.42 7.18 -12.49
C ILE A 12 10.13 5.90 -12.98
N PHE A 13 10.24 5.72 -14.29
CA PHE A 13 11.04 4.65 -14.87
C PHE A 13 11.86 5.24 -16.03
N PRO A 14 13.08 5.71 -15.76
CA PRO A 14 13.94 6.20 -16.82
C PRO A 14 14.13 5.10 -17.89
N TYR A 15 14.32 5.50 -19.13
CA TYR A 15 14.34 4.67 -20.35
C TYR A 15 15.41 3.56 -20.39
N SER A 16 15.99 3.19 -19.27
CA SER A 16 16.91 2.06 -19.17
C SER A 16 16.17 0.75 -19.46
N ALA A 17 16.20 0.35 -20.73
CA ALA A 17 15.50 -0.81 -21.27
C ALA A 17 15.93 -2.17 -20.64
N LYS A 18 17.03 -2.20 -19.90
CA LYS A 18 17.67 -3.44 -19.44
C LYS A 18 17.30 -3.88 -18.02
N LYS A 19 16.85 -2.95 -17.16
CA LYS A 19 16.52 -3.29 -15.78
C LYS A 19 15.04 -3.71 -15.66
N ARG A 20 14.79 -4.71 -14.82
CA ARG A 20 13.42 -5.09 -14.43
C ARG A 20 12.83 -4.02 -13.53
N ARG A 21 11.60 -3.62 -13.79
CA ARG A 21 10.90 -2.60 -13.01
C ARG A 21 10.24 -3.21 -11.80
N VAL A 22 10.33 -2.54 -10.66
CA VAL A 22 9.68 -2.90 -9.41
C VAL A 22 8.84 -1.72 -8.98
N LEU A 23 7.52 -1.80 -9.19
CA LEU A 23 6.58 -0.78 -8.76
C LEU A 23 6.03 -1.16 -7.39
N ILE A 24 6.18 -0.26 -6.41
CA ILE A 24 5.74 -0.51 -5.04
C ILE A 24 4.65 0.50 -4.69
N SER A 25 3.47 0.01 -4.34
CA SER A 25 2.33 0.81 -3.90
C SER A 25 1.99 0.50 -2.45
N GLY A 26 1.56 1.50 -1.70
CA GLY A 26 1.20 1.39 -0.30
C GLY A 26 0.77 2.73 0.28
N ASP A 27 0.77 2.81 1.60
CA ASP A 27 0.46 3.99 2.40
C ASP A 27 1.71 4.83 2.75
N SER A 28 1.74 5.39 3.96
CA SER A 28 2.87 6.18 4.48
C SER A 28 4.18 5.38 4.62
N PHE A 29 4.13 4.06 4.75
CA PHE A 29 5.33 3.22 4.73
C PHE A 29 5.96 3.17 3.34
N ALA A 30 5.13 3.09 2.30
CA ALA A 30 5.60 3.15 0.92
C ALA A 30 6.01 4.57 0.49
N GLU A 31 5.36 5.61 1.03
CA GLU A 31 5.78 7.01 0.83
C GLU A 31 7.18 7.24 1.39
N GLY A 32 7.45 6.67 2.58
CA GLY A 32 8.71 6.80 3.31
C GLY A 32 8.84 8.13 4.05
N GLN A 33 9.31 8.05 5.30
CA GLN A 33 9.46 9.22 6.19
C GLN A 33 10.93 9.52 6.53
N THR A 34 11.85 8.98 5.73
CA THR A 34 13.28 9.24 5.83
C THR A 34 13.77 10.06 4.64
N ASP A 35 15.01 10.56 4.72
CA ASP A 35 15.67 11.15 3.54
C ASP A 35 15.60 10.19 2.35
N THR A 36 15.39 10.73 1.16
CA THR A 36 15.23 9.96 -0.08
C THR A 36 16.32 8.90 -0.28
N ARG A 37 17.57 9.22 0.11
CA ARG A 37 18.72 8.28 -0.01
C ARG A 37 18.61 7.07 0.90
N HIS A 38 17.80 7.14 1.94
CA HIS A 38 17.59 6.07 2.92
C HIS A 38 16.29 5.31 2.70
N ARG A 39 15.43 5.75 1.78
CA ARG A 39 14.19 5.05 1.44
C ARG A 39 14.50 3.69 0.80
N PHE A 40 13.66 2.72 1.07
CA PHE A 40 13.88 1.34 0.61
C PHE A 40 13.91 1.21 -0.92
N ASP A 41 13.13 1.99 -1.68
CA ASP A 41 13.16 1.98 -3.15
C ASP A 41 14.51 2.49 -3.70
N TYR A 42 15.07 3.55 -3.12
CA TYR A 42 16.41 4.01 -3.43
C TYR A 42 17.47 2.96 -3.08
N GLN A 43 17.33 2.32 -1.91
CA GLN A 43 18.25 1.28 -1.47
C GLN A 43 18.21 0.03 -2.39
N ILE A 44 17.03 -0.38 -2.91
CA ILE A 44 16.92 -1.44 -3.91
C ILE A 44 17.76 -1.09 -5.15
N ASN A 45 17.62 0.15 -5.65
CA ASN A 45 18.36 0.64 -6.81
C ASN A 45 19.88 0.67 -6.60
N LYS A 46 20.33 0.81 -5.35
CA LYS A 46 21.73 0.79 -4.95
C LYS A 46 22.25 -0.64 -4.74
N LEU A 47 21.44 -1.53 -4.19
CA LEU A 47 21.80 -2.91 -3.87
C LEU A 47 21.90 -3.79 -5.12
N SER A 48 21.15 -3.47 -6.18
CA SER A 48 21.07 -4.29 -7.37
C SER A 48 21.10 -3.46 -8.65
N ASN A 49 21.91 -3.88 -9.59
CA ASN A 49 21.91 -3.34 -10.95
C ASN A 49 20.85 -4.01 -11.85
N LYS A 50 20.20 -5.09 -11.40
CA LYS A 50 19.18 -5.84 -12.13
C LYS A 50 17.81 -5.11 -12.11
N TYR A 51 17.53 -4.32 -11.07
CA TYR A 51 16.22 -3.73 -10.80
C TYR A 51 16.21 -2.20 -10.91
N HIS A 52 15.04 -1.68 -11.23
CA HIS A 52 14.70 -0.27 -11.05
C HIS A 52 13.41 -0.20 -10.21
N ALA A 53 13.55 0.09 -8.94
CA ALA A 53 12.44 0.20 -8.00
C ALA A 53 11.95 1.65 -7.88
N THR A 54 10.64 1.80 -7.84
CA THR A 54 9.97 3.08 -7.58
C THR A 54 8.80 2.83 -6.61
N SER A 55 8.75 3.60 -5.55
CA SER A 55 7.65 3.62 -4.61
C SER A 55 6.69 4.78 -4.90
N ILE A 56 5.40 4.46 -4.93
CA ILE A 56 4.30 5.40 -5.18
C ILE A 56 3.33 5.44 -3.98
N GLY A 57 3.86 5.34 -2.78
CA GLY A 57 3.07 5.43 -1.55
C GLY A 57 2.50 6.83 -1.32
N CYS A 58 1.42 6.88 -0.55
CA CYS A 58 0.84 8.12 -0.06
C CYS A 58 0.23 7.89 1.33
N GLY A 59 0.64 8.71 2.29
CA GLY A 59 0.18 8.62 3.68
C GLY A 59 -1.34 8.65 3.80
N GLY A 60 -1.88 7.73 4.58
CA GLY A 60 -3.32 7.59 4.80
C GLY A 60 -4.10 6.93 3.66
N TYR A 61 -3.44 6.43 2.62
CA TYR A 61 -4.12 5.65 1.59
C TYR A 61 -4.44 4.25 2.09
N GLY A 62 -5.71 3.88 2.08
CA GLY A 62 -6.12 2.48 2.24
C GLY A 62 -6.02 1.70 0.92
N PRO A 63 -6.25 0.37 0.95
CA PRO A 63 -6.00 -0.52 -0.19
C PRO A 63 -6.69 -0.13 -1.49
N SER A 64 -7.92 0.41 -1.43
CA SER A 64 -8.62 0.91 -2.61
C SER A 64 -7.89 2.06 -3.29
N GLN A 65 -7.40 3.01 -2.51
CA GLN A 65 -6.68 4.19 -3.02
C GLN A 65 -5.29 3.80 -3.51
N GLN A 66 -4.59 2.91 -2.80
CA GLN A 66 -3.28 2.39 -3.19
C GLN A 66 -3.36 1.76 -4.58
N ILE A 67 -4.37 0.90 -4.84
CA ILE A 67 -4.55 0.25 -6.14
C ILE A 67 -5.05 1.23 -7.21
N LEU A 68 -5.98 2.14 -6.89
CA LEU A 68 -6.40 3.18 -7.84
C LEU A 68 -5.24 4.08 -8.27
N PHE A 69 -4.37 4.43 -7.33
CA PHE A 69 -3.18 5.21 -7.64
C PHE A 69 -2.20 4.42 -8.49
N ALA A 70 -1.96 3.14 -8.13
CA ALA A 70 -1.08 2.25 -8.88
C ALA A 70 -1.53 2.04 -10.35
N LYS A 71 -2.83 2.01 -10.62
CA LYS A 71 -3.37 1.87 -12.00
C LYS A 71 -2.81 2.89 -12.99
N ARG A 72 -2.43 4.08 -12.52
CA ARG A 72 -1.82 5.11 -13.36
C ARG A 72 -0.42 4.75 -13.83
N PHE A 73 0.27 3.88 -13.10
CA PHE A 73 1.68 3.51 -13.32
C PHE A 73 1.86 2.08 -13.83
N ILE A 74 0.86 1.22 -13.65
CA ILE A 74 0.88 -0.17 -14.13
C ILE A 74 1.11 -0.27 -15.65
N THR A 75 0.66 0.72 -16.40
CA THR A 75 0.87 0.77 -17.86
C THR A 75 2.34 0.91 -18.27
N TYR A 76 3.20 1.29 -17.34
CA TYR A 76 4.65 1.35 -17.57
C TYR A 76 5.35 0.02 -17.26
N LEU A 77 4.68 -0.94 -16.62
CA LEU A 77 5.24 -2.26 -16.37
C LEU A 77 5.18 -3.12 -17.64
N ARG A 78 6.20 -3.93 -17.81
CA ARG A 78 6.37 -4.88 -18.92
C ARG A 78 6.21 -6.30 -18.41
N LYS A 79 6.22 -7.25 -19.31
CA LYS A 79 6.33 -8.68 -18.97
C LYS A 79 7.50 -8.90 -18.00
N ASP A 80 7.26 -9.70 -16.99
CA ASP A 80 8.18 -10.10 -15.92
C ASP A 80 8.63 -8.97 -14.96
N ASP A 81 8.07 -7.75 -15.11
CA ASP A 81 8.22 -6.70 -14.09
C ASP A 81 7.41 -7.06 -12.83
N VAL A 82 7.77 -6.48 -11.70
CA VAL A 82 7.20 -6.82 -10.39
C VAL A 82 6.30 -5.69 -9.88
N PHE A 83 5.12 -6.05 -9.41
CA PHE A 83 4.24 -5.16 -8.66
C PHE A 83 4.18 -5.59 -7.20
N ILE A 84 4.57 -4.72 -6.29
CA ILE A 84 4.49 -4.94 -4.85
C ILE A 84 3.36 -4.09 -4.27
N LEU A 85 2.43 -4.74 -3.56
CA LEU A 85 1.49 -4.06 -2.69
C LEU A 85 2.01 -4.17 -1.25
N LEU A 86 2.46 -3.05 -0.70
CA LEU A 86 2.89 -2.97 0.69
C LEU A 86 1.64 -2.75 1.55
N THR A 87 1.28 -3.76 2.32
CA THR A 87 0.09 -3.74 3.18
C THR A 87 0.50 -3.69 4.63
N CYS A 88 -0.05 -2.74 5.36
CA CYS A 88 0.22 -2.54 6.79
C CYS A 88 -1.01 -2.88 7.62
N GLY A 89 -0.82 -3.15 8.92
CA GLY A 89 -1.91 -3.53 9.83
C GLY A 89 -3.01 -2.48 9.98
N ASN A 90 -2.71 -1.20 9.73
CA ASN A 90 -3.69 -0.10 9.72
C ASN A 90 -4.60 -0.10 8.49
N ASP A 91 -4.16 -0.67 7.36
CA ASP A 91 -4.93 -0.72 6.11
C ASP A 91 -6.29 -1.41 6.26
N PHE A 92 -6.40 -2.37 7.21
CA PHE A 92 -7.66 -3.09 7.44
C PHE A 92 -8.76 -2.20 7.99
N GLY A 93 -8.41 -1.23 8.83
CA GLY A 93 -9.34 -0.19 9.28
C GLY A 93 -9.83 0.69 8.15
N ASP A 94 -9.04 0.80 7.09
CA ASP A 94 -9.29 1.70 5.98
C ASP A 94 -10.02 1.08 4.79
N ILE A 95 -10.26 -0.24 4.80
CA ILE A 95 -10.91 -0.96 3.69
C ILE A 95 -12.30 -0.41 3.37
N SER A 96 -13.18 -0.36 4.37
CA SER A 96 -14.58 0.06 4.21
C SER A 96 -14.83 1.50 4.64
N ARG A 97 -13.82 2.19 5.13
CA ARG A 97 -13.92 3.55 5.62
C ARG A 97 -14.20 4.52 4.49
N LYS A 98 -15.22 5.37 4.65
CA LYS A 98 -15.62 6.38 3.67
C LYS A 98 -14.85 7.69 3.78
N THR A 99 -14.21 7.92 4.93
CA THR A 99 -13.48 9.17 5.23
C THR A 99 -12.11 8.88 5.83
N ILE A 100 -11.20 9.82 5.66
CA ILE A 100 -9.93 9.88 6.36
C ILE A 100 -9.52 11.33 6.58
N PHE A 101 -9.15 11.69 7.81
CA PHE A 101 -8.85 13.08 8.20
C PHE A 101 -9.93 14.07 7.77
N GLY A 102 -11.21 13.67 7.92
CA GLY A 102 -12.37 14.46 7.51
C GLY A 102 -12.52 14.64 5.99
N ARG A 103 -11.87 13.85 5.18
CA ARG A 103 -12.00 13.85 3.71
C ARG A 103 -12.65 12.57 3.23
N SER A 104 -13.60 12.72 2.31
CA SER A 104 -14.17 11.57 1.63
C SER A 104 -13.10 10.87 0.77
N LYS A 105 -13.12 9.54 0.80
CA LYS A 105 -12.18 8.71 0.03
C LYS A 105 -12.87 7.56 -0.68
N PRO A 106 -12.27 7.02 -1.76
CA PRO A 106 -12.68 5.74 -2.32
C PRO A 106 -12.60 4.64 -1.27
N HIS A 107 -13.59 3.76 -1.22
CA HIS A 107 -13.63 2.65 -0.27
C HIS A 107 -14.14 1.37 -0.94
N LEU A 108 -13.83 0.22 -0.34
CA LEU A 108 -14.30 -1.07 -0.83
C LEU A 108 -15.66 -1.40 -0.23
N THR A 109 -16.56 -1.90 -1.07
CA THR A 109 -17.86 -2.42 -0.65
C THR A 109 -18.10 -3.78 -1.27
N ASN A 110 -18.86 -4.60 -0.55
CA ASN A 110 -19.38 -5.85 -1.07
C ASN A 110 -20.76 -5.58 -1.69
N SER A 111 -20.86 -5.70 -3.01
CA SER A 111 -22.10 -5.55 -3.78
C SER A 111 -22.55 -6.93 -4.26
N GLY A 112 -23.02 -7.76 -3.35
CA GLY A 112 -23.40 -9.16 -3.63
C GLY A 112 -22.17 -10.02 -3.91
N ASN A 113 -22.02 -10.48 -5.16
CA ASN A 113 -20.91 -11.37 -5.53
C ASN A 113 -19.64 -10.63 -6.01
N ARG A 114 -19.59 -9.31 -5.91
CA ARG A 114 -18.45 -8.51 -6.38
C ARG A 114 -18.00 -7.51 -5.35
N ILE A 115 -16.68 -7.33 -5.26
CA ILE A 115 -16.10 -6.23 -4.51
C ILE A 115 -15.89 -5.06 -5.46
N GLU A 116 -16.46 -3.91 -5.10
CA GLU A 116 -16.40 -2.69 -5.89
C GLU A 116 -15.70 -1.58 -5.13
N ILE A 117 -15.00 -0.72 -5.88
CA ILE A 117 -14.51 0.54 -5.33
C ILE A 117 -15.61 1.58 -5.52
N LYS A 118 -16.21 2.03 -4.44
CA LYS A 118 -17.11 3.18 -4.47
C LYS A 118 -16.29 4.47 -4.51
N PRO A 119 -16.70 5.45 -5.34
CA PRO A 119 -16.04 6.75 -5.38
C PRO A 119 -16.18 7.48 -4.03
N PRO A 120 -15.41 8.56 -3.82
CA PRO A 120 -15.61 9.46 -2.69
C PRO A 120 -17.04 10.01 -2.71
N ASP A 121 -17.56 10.31 -1.53
CA ASP A 121 -18.82 11.02 -1.41
C ASP A 121 -18.57 12.53 -1.69
N ASP A 122 -19.11 13.01 -2.80
CA ASP A 122 -19.03 14.42 -3.22
C ASP A 122 -20.14 15.29 -2.61
N SER A 123 -20.60 14.97 -1.40
CA SER A 123 -21.64 15.75 -0.73
C SER A 123 -21.24 17.21 -0.57
N PHE A 124 -22.26 18.08 -0.51
CA PHE A 124 -22.14 19.52 -0.26
C PHE A 124 -21.25 19.84 0.96
N LEU A 125 -21.27 19.01 2.00
CA LEU A 125 -20.49 19.18 3.21
C LEU A 125 -18.98 19.16 2.92
N TYR A 126 -18.53 18.24 2.06
CA TYR A 126 -17.11 18.13 1.69
C TYR A 126 -16.67 19.25 0.75
N TYR A 127 -17.58 19.79 -0.09
CA TYR A 127 -17.27 20.94 -0.92
C TYR A 127 -16.95 22.18 -0.08
N PHE A 128 -17.67 22.44 0.99
CA PHE A 128 -17.44 23.59 1.86
C PHE A 128 -16.32 23.41 2.88
N ARG A 129 -15.90 22.19 3.12
CA ARG A 129 -14.80 21.87 4.03
C ARG A 129 -13.53 22.68 3.71
N ASP A 130 -13.11 22.68 2.46
CA ASP A 130 -11.87 23.33 2.05
C ASP A 130 -11.98 24.87 1.96
N LYS A 131 -13.22 25.40 2.08
CA LYS A 131 -13.53 26.83 2.12
C LYS A 131 -13.74 27.39 3.53
N SER A 132 -13.84 26.53 4.53
CA SER A 132 -14.03 26.92 5.92
C SER A 132 -13.08 26.16 6.83
N PHE A 133 -12.15 26.88 7.45
CA PHE A 133 -11.19 26.30 8.41
C PHE A 133 -11.93 25.61 9.57
N LEU A 134 -12.98 26.25 10.12
CA LEU A 134 -13.74 25.71 11.22
C LEU A 134 -14.45 24.41 10.84
N LEU A 135 -15.10 24.37 9.69
CA LEU A 135 -15.77 23.17 9.19
C LEU A 135 -14.76 22.05 8.90
N GLY A 136 -13.63 22.40 8.27
CA GLY A 136 -12.56 21.45 7.98
C GLY A 136 -11.99 20.82 9.25
N TYR A 137 -11.72 21.64 10.27
CA TYR A 137 -11.22 21.18 11.56
C TYR A 137 -12.27 20.32 12.31
N SER A 138 -13.54 20.74 12.32
CA SER A 138 -14.61 19.99 12.96
C SER A 138 -14.82 18.62 12.33
N LEU A 139 -14.80 18.51 11.01
CA LEU A 139 -14.89 17.23 10.30
C LEU A 139 -13.67 16.34 10.55
N GLN A 140 -12.48 16.92 10.62
CA GLN A 140 -11.28 16.18 10.97
C GLN A 140 -11.32 15.65 12.39
N PHE A 141 -11.81 16.46 13.33
CA PHE A 141 -11.97 16.07 14.74
C PHE A 141 -13.01 14.95 14.89
N LEU A 142 -14.16 15.08 14.23
CA LEU A 142 -15.21 14.05 14.24
C LEU A 142 -14.71 12.74 13.62
N ASP A 143 -13.95 12.82 12.53
CA ASP A 143 -13.36 11.64 11.89
C ASP A 143 -12.33 10.97 12.82
N ALA A 144 -11.46 11.74 13.47
CA ALA A 144 -10.51 11.23 14.45
C ALA A 144 -11.21 10.63 15.68
N TYR A 145 -12.28 11.27 16.19
CA TYR A 145 -13.08 10.76 17.30
C TYR A 145 -13.80 9.46 16.95
N ASN A 146 -14.33 9.36 15.74
CA ASN A 146 -14.98 8.16 15.23
C ASN A 146 -13.98 7.09 14.74
N MET A 147 -12.68 7.38 14.83
CA MET A 147 -11.65 6.43 14.45
C MET A 147 -11.65 5.24 15.41
N LYS A 148 -12.25 4.16 14.96
CA LYS A 148 -12.36 2.92 15.72
C LYS A 148 -11.10 2.10 15.51
N TRP A 149 -10.30 1.95 16.55
CA TRP A 149 -9.10 1.11 16.53
C TRP A 149 -9.37 -0.33 17.01
N ASN A 150 -10.49 -0.52 17.74
CA ASN A 150 -10.92 -1.84 18.22
C ASN A 150 -12.01 -2.38 17.31
N PHE A 151 -11.66 -3.33 16.47
CA PHE A 151 -12.58 -4.04 15.61
C PHE A 151 -13.04 -5.33 16.29
N SER A 152 -14.32 -5.69 16.14
CA SER A 152 -14.81 -7.02 16.49
C SER A 152 -14.18 -8.08 15.56
N ASP A 153 -14.14 -9.32 16.01
CA ASP A 153 -13.63 -10.43 15.20
C ASP A 153 -14.39 -10.58 13.88
N GLN A 154 -15.67 -10.23 13.84
CA GLN A 154 -16.45 -10.28 12.63
C GLN A 154 -16.05 -9.17 11.65
N GLU A 155 -15.91 -7.94 12.12
CA GLU A 155 -15.43 -6.81 11.28
C GLU A 155 -14.05 -7.09 10.67
N VAL A 156 -13.17 -7.74 11.44
CA VAL A 156 -11.86 -8.17 10.96
C VAL A 156 -11.99 -9.21 9.85
N ARG A 157 -12.78 -10.26 10.08
CA ARG A 157 -13.00 -11.31 9.07
C ARG A 157 -13.61 -10.75 7.79
N ASP A 158 -14.56 -9.84 7.91
CA ASP A 158 -15.22 -9.21 6.77
C ASP A 158 -14.25 -8.33 5.99
N SER A 159 -13.44 -7.53 6.68
CA SER A 159 -12.37 -6.73 6.07
C SER A 159 -11.35 -7.61 5.34
N HIS A 160 -10.90 -8.71 5.94
CA HIS A 160 -9.99 -9.66 5.30
C HIS A 160 -10.61 -10.32 4.06
N ASN A 161 -11.89 -10.69 4.12
CA ASN A 161 -12.59 -11.28 2.99
C ASN A 161 -12.68 -10.30 1.82
N ILE A 162 -13.08 -9.05 2.10
CA ILE A 162 -13.16 -7.97 1.11
C ILE A 162 -11.78 -7.71 0.51
N TYR A 163 -10.76 -7.55 1.35
CA TYR A 163 -9.39 -7.30 0.92
C TYR A 163 -8.86 -8.42 0.03
N CYS A 164 -8.90 -9.67 0.50
CA CYS A 164 -8.36 -10.80 -0.25
C CYS A 164 -9.07 -11.00 -1.59
N SER A 165 -10.40 -10.86 -1.64
CA SER A 165 -11.15 -10.98 -2.89
C SER A 165 -10.84 -9.86 -3.88
N PHE A 166 -10.64 -8.64 -3.38
CA PHE A 166 -10.25 -7.50 -4.18
C PHE A 166 -8.84 -7.67 -4.77
N VAL A 167 -7.87 -8.01 -3.91
CA VAL A 167 -6.49 -8.21 -4.32
C VAL A 167 -6.36 -9.41 -5.27
N GLU A 168 -7.06 -10.51 -5.02
CA GLU A 168 -7.08 -11.67 -5.91
C GLU A 168 -7.50 -11.29 -7.33
N SER A 169 -8.63 -10.58 -7.46
CA SER A 169 -9.11 -10.10 -8.75
C SER A 169 -8.09 -9.19 -9.45
N TYR A 170 -7.50 -8.27 -8.70
CA TYR A 170 -6.51 -7.35 -9.23
C TYR A 170 -5.21 -8.06 -9.65
N PHE A 171 -4.71 -8.97 -8.83
CA PHE A 171 -3.51 -9.74 -9.11
C PHE A 171 -3.69 -10.69 -10.31
N ASN A 172 -4.86 -11.29 -10.46
CA ASN A 172 -5.16 -12.10 -11.65
C ASN A 172 -5.11 -11.25 -12.93
N ASN A 173 -5.58 -10.00 -12.89
CA ASN A 173 -5.43 -9.08 -14.02
C ASN A 173 -3.97 -8.71 -14.30
N LEU A 174 -3.11 -8.58 -13.27
CA LEU A 174 -1.68 -8.35 -13.48
C LEU A 174 -0.98 -9.59 -14.04
N LYS A 175 -1.29 -10.77 -13.51
CA LYS A 175 -0.74 -12.05 -14.00
C LYS A 175 -1.12 -12.30 -15.47
N SER A 176 -2.33 -11.93 -15.90
CA SER A 176 -2.74 -12.05 -17.32
C SER A 176 -1.92 -11.15 -18.25
N LYS A 177 -1.26 -10.13 -17.72
CA LYS A 177 -0.30 -9.27 -18.43
C LYS A 177 1.16 -9.71 -18.25
N ASN A 178 1.38 -10.88 -17.64
CA ASN A 178 2.70 -11.39 -17.26
C ASN A 178 3.47 -10.48 -16.31
N ILE A 179 2.78 -9.71 -15.48
CA ILE A 179 3.37 -8.95 -14.36
C ILE A 179 3.35 -9.85 -13.13
N ILE A 180 4.38 -9.80 -12.30
CA ILE A 180 4.52 -10.62 -11.09
C ILE A 180 4.00 -9.81 -9.88
N PRO A 181 2.77 -10.06 -9.40
CA PRO A 181 2.27 -9.37 -8.22
C PRO A 181 2.61 -10.10 -6.94
N VAL A 182 2.91 -9.34 -5.88
CA VAL A 182 3.17 -9.86 -4.54
C VAL A 182 2.73 -8.86 -3.46
N ILE A 183 2.26 -9.36 -2.32
CA ILE A 183 2.03 -8.55 -1.13
C ILE A 183 3.27 -8.61 -0.23
N PHE A 184 3.73 -7.46 0.25
CA PHE A 184 4.64 -7.39 1.38
C PHE A 184 3.83 -6.95 2.59
N LEU A 185 3.65 -7.86 3.54
CA LEU A 185 2.80 -7.67 4.70
C LEU A 185 3.63 -7.20 5.89
N HIS A 186 3.32 -6.03 6.41
CA HIS A 186 3.90 -5.47 7.61
C HIS A 186 2.86 -5.43 8.75
N SER A 187 3.02 -6.27 9.76
CA SER A 187 2.17 -6.23 10.94
C SER A 187 2.71 -5.21 11.94
N LEU A 188 1.95 -4.14 12.14
CA LEU A 188 2.13 -3.26 13.28
C LEU A 188 1.58 -3.96 14.53
N LYS A 189 2.41 -4.47 15.42
CA LYS A 189 2.04 -4.98 16.77
C LYS A 189 0.84 -5.94 16.90
N ASN A 190 0.03 -6.16 15.86
CA ASN A 190 -1.15 -7.01 15.94
C ASN A 190 -0.98 -8.31 15.16
N THR A 191 -0.25 -9.25 15.76
CA THR A 191 0.05 -10.56 15.20
C THR A 191 -1.19 -11.37 14.83
N ARG A 192 -2.29 -11.24 15.59
CA ARG A 192 -3.53 -12.01 15.33
C ARG A 192 -4.14 -11.65 13.97
N PHE A 193 -4.26 -10.35 13.67
CA PHE A 193 -4.80 -9.89 12.38
C PHE A 193 -3.98 -10.41 11.20
N CYS A 194 -2.66 -10.38 11.35
CA CYS A 194 -1.78 -10.83 10.29
C CYS A 194 -1.86 -12.34 10.07
N ASN A 195 -1.90 -13.14 11.13
CA ASN A 195 -2.01 -14.59 11.02
C ASN A 195 -3.30 -15.02 10.31
N GLU A 196 -4.44 -14.42 10.64
CA GLU A 196 -5.71 -14.69 9.96
C GLU A 196 -5.68 -14.26 8.48
N LEU A 197 -5.03 -13.13 8.19
CA LEU A 197 -4.84 -12.67 6.82
C LEU A 197 -3.95 -13.61 6.03
N GLU A 198 -2.83 -14.05 6.58
CA GLU A 198 -1.91 -14.99 5.93
C GLU A 198 -2.60 -16.29 5.55
N LEU A 199 -3.39 -16.87 6.45
CA LEU A 199 -4.18 -18.07 6.17
C LEU A 199 -5.12 -17.85 4.97
N LYS A 200 -5.75 -16.68 4.88
CA LYS A 200 -6.63 -16.35 3.75
C LYS A 200 -5.86 -16.10 2.46
N LEU A 201 -4.72 -15.45 2.50
CA LEU A 201 -3.85 -15.25 1.33
C LEU A 201 -3.37 -16.59 0.79
N HIS A 202 -2.97 -17.50 1.67
CA HIS A 202 -2.60 -18.87 1.30
C HIS A 202 -3.76 -19.62 0.65
N SER A 203 -4.96 -19.58 1.24
CA SER A 203 -6.14 -20.27 0.72
C SER A 203 -6.55 -19.79 -0.68
N LYS A 204 -6.23 -18.56 -1.02
CA LYS A 204 -6.49 -17.92 -2.32
C LYS A 204 -5.30 -17.98 -3.30
N ASN A 205 -4.23 -18.65 -2.93
CA ASN A 205 -2.99 -18.72 -3.72
C ASN A 205 -2.45 -17.34 -4.13
N ILE A 206 -2.52 -16.39 -3.20
CA ILE A 206 -1.96 -15.04 -3.36
C ILE A 206 -0.53 -15.04 -2.82
N ASN A 207 0.44 -14.66 -3.65
CA ASN A 207 1.84 -14.54 -3.20
C ASN A 207 1.99 -13.41 -2.19
N PHE A 208 2.62 -13.70 -1.06
CA PHE A 208 2.97 -12.69 -0.07
C PHE A 208 4.28 -13.00 0.65
N VAL A 209 4.85 -11.98 1.27
CA VAL A 209 6.03 -12.05 2.14
C VAL A 209 5.68 -11.36 3.45
N ASN A 210 5.80 -12.08 4.56
CA ASN A 210 5.64 -11.47 5.88
C ASN A 210 6.95 -10.78 6.28
N LEU A 211 6.87 -9.50 6.64
CA LEU A 211 7.99 -8.69 7.07
C LEU A 211 8.16 -8.63 8.59
N SER A 212 7.22 -9.18 9.35
CA SER A 212 7.16 -9.01 10.81
C SER A 212 8.40 -9.53 11.52
N ASP A 213 8.94 -10.67 11.07
CA ASP A 213 10.12 -11.28 11.66
C ASP A 213 11.42 -10.48 11.44
N LEU A 214 11.41 -9.59 10.44
CA LEU A 214 12.57 -8.75 10.12
C LEU A 214 12.61 -7.47 10.96
N LEU A 215 11.48 -7.10 11.58
CA LEU A 215 11.26 -5.78 12.14
C LEU A 215 11.29 -5.85 13.66
N SER A 216 12.44 -5.54 14.25
CA SER A 216 12.59 -5.28 15.69
C SER A 216 12.35 -3.80 16.01
N ASN A 217 12.16 -3.44 17.28
CA ASN A 217 11.97 -2.05 17.72
C ASN A 217 13.06 -1.08 17.24
N LYS A 218 14.26 -1.56 16.93
CA LYS A 218 15.40 -0.76 16.46
C LYS A 218 15.29 -0.27 15.00
N VAL A 219 14.25 -0.66 14.29
CA VAL A 219 14.05 -0.30 12.86
C VAL A 219 13.03 0.79 12.65
N TYR A 220 12.40 1.28 13.72
CA TYR A 220 11.42 2.35 13.68
C TYR A 220 12.04 3.72 14.02
N LEU A 221 11.39 4.80 13.62
CA LEU A 221 11.86 6.16 13.86
C LEU A 221 11.90 6.51 15.36
N SER A 222 10.83 6.17 16.08
CA SER A 222 10.72 6.30 17.54
C SER A 222 9.70 5.30 18.10
N GLU A 223 9.52 5.28 19.42
CA GLU A 223 8.49 4.45 20.09
C GLU A 223 7.06 4.86 19.68
N ASP A 224 6.86 6.15 19.39
CA ASP A 224 5.57 6.70 18.98
C ASP A 224 5.39 6.78 17.46
N ASN A 225 6.49 6.63 16.71
CA ASN A 225 6.48 6.68 15.24
C ASN A 225 6.98 5.36 14.67
N PHE A 226 6.04 4.49 14.30
CA PHE A 226 6.32 3.15 13.77
C PHE A 226 6.78 3.12 12.30
N HIS A 227 7.00 4.26 11.67
CA HIS A 227 7.61 4.28 10.32
C HIS A 227 9.06 3.84 10.39
N TRP A 228 9.53 3.25 9.31
CA TRP A 228 10.88 2.70 9.25
C TRP A 228 11.94 3.80 9.25
N ASN A 229 12.93 3.65 10.09
CA ASN A 229 14.16 4.43 10.03
C ASN A 229 15.07 3.90 8.88
N GLU A 230 16.27 4.45 8.74
CA GLU A 230 17.24 4.04 7.72
C GLU A 230 17.55 2.54 7.75
N ARG A 231 17.70 1.96 8.96
CA ARG A 231 17.99 0.52 9.12
C ARG A 231 16.80 -0.34 8.70
N GLY A 232 15.58 0.09 9.03
CA GLY A 232 14.36 -0.56 8.61
C GLY A 232 14.23 -0.57 7.09
N ASN A 233 14.37 0.58 6.47
CA ASN A 233 14.33 0.74 5.02
C ASN A 233 15.37 -0.17 4.32
N LEU A 234 16.61 -0.23 4.83
CA LEU A 234 17.65 -1.10 4.26
C LEU A 234 17.30 -2.58 4.40
N LYS A 235 16.73 -3.01 5.54
CA LYS A 235 16.28 -4.41 5.72
C LYS A 235 15.17 -4.78 4.74
N ILE A 236 14.19 -3.90 4.57
CA ILE A 236 13.09 -4.10 3.62
C ILE A 236 13.64 -4.17 2.19
N ALA A 237 14.54 -3.27 1.81
CA ALA A 237 15.18 -3.29 0.50
C ALA A 237 15.88 -4.62 0.21
N LYS A 238 16.66 -5.13 1.17
CA LYS A 238 17.34 -6.44 1.05
C LYS A 238 16.34 -7.59 0.90
N GLN A 239 15.26 -7.57 1.68
CA GLN A 239 14.24 -8.62 1.59
C GLN A 239 13.52 -8.62 0.25
N ILE A 240 13.21 -7.43 -0.28
CA ILE A 240 12.60 -7.31 -1.60
C ILE A 240 13.54 -7.86 -2.69
N VAL A 241 14.81 -7.46 -2.68
CA VAL A 241 15.81 -7.96 -3.63
C VAL A 241 15.93 -9.49 -3.54
N ASN A 242 16.11 -10.03 -2.34
CA ASN A 242 16.22 -11.48 -2.13
C ASN A 242 14.98 -12.24 -2.62
N TYR A 243 13.78 -11.73 -2.34
CA TYR A 243 12.54 -12.36 -2.80
C TYR A 243 12.47 -12.39 -4.33
N ILE A 244 12.79 -11.26 -4.98
CA ILE A 244 12.71 -11.17 -6.44
C ILE A 244 13.77 -12.08 -7.08
N ASP A 245 15.00 -12.07 -6.59
CA ASP A 245 16.07 -12.94 -7.10
C ASP A 245 15.66 -14.43 -7.00
N ASN A 246 15.20 -14.88 -5.82
CA ASN A 246 14.77 -16.26 -5.61
C ASN A 246 13.54 -16.66 -6.47
N LYS A 247 12.63 -15.72 -6.72
CA LYS A 247 11.40 -16.01 -7.50
C LYS A 247 11.66 -16.08 -9.00
N LEU A 248 12.75 -15.49 -9.47
CA LEU A 248 13.05 -15.34 -10.89
C LEU A 248 14.17 -16.25 -11.36
N GLU A 249 14.95 -16.79 -10.43
CA GLU A 249 16.02 -17.76 -10.71
C GLU A 249 15.50 -19.21 -10.68
N ASN A 250 14.26 -19.42 -10.23
CA ASN A 250 13.52 -20.69 -10.26
C ASN A 250 12.37 -20.62 -11.27
#